data_1b0a15f2273260424dfb7172874c072b
#
_entry.id   1b0a15f2273260424dfb7172874c072b
#
_cell.length_a   1.000
_cell.length_b   1.000
_cell.length_c   1.000
_cell.angle_alpha   90.00
_cell.angle_beta   90.00
_cell.angle_gamma   90.00
#
_symmetry.space_group_name_H-M   'P 1'
#
loop_
_entity.id
_entity.type
_entity.pdbx_description
1 polymer ?
#
loop_
_entity_poly.entity_id
_entity_poly.type
_entity_poly.pdbx_seq_one_letter_code
_entity_poly.pdbx_strand_id
1 'polypeptide(L)'
;MGHIVQGSDEETYFFTQEKLEQRNIPMFYYNEENIKEGYEVILGNAFDDTHIECRRAKELGLKIYTYAQFLGKLLEETPSIAVTGAHGKTTTTTMTSNIFKHNRVTSYLIGDGTGHGEKNSDFMIAEACEYYRHFLAYHPDYAIVTNIDFDHPDYFNDEYDMFDAFQSFVNQVKNTVVICGDDRLASKLKPAHAKTITYGFNDGNDYQIKNVQTSTEYSKFDIYKNNTLLGTFTMAIFGLHDISNATSAIALADINGISVEKIQESLDLYRPAERRFSEYKFGSNVVVDDYAHHPSEIKATIDSARRKYAGKQIVAIFQPHTYTRTAKFLNEFAESLLTADKVFLCPIFASVREKEKIVGIEDLQKVTPGSEIIHGEEDFDKLNFENTVFLFMGAGNINKLCHKFFEKNTSN
;
A
#
# COMPACT_ATOMS: atom_id res chain seq x y z
N MET A 1 5.15 -2.59 -24.10
CA MET A 1 5.95 -1.41 -24.48
C MET A 1 7.06 -1.75 -25.47
N GLY A 2 7.69 -2.92 -25.45
CA GLY A 2 8.63 -3.38 -26.50
C GLY A 2 10.07 -2.91 -26.34
N HIS A 3 10.46 -2.41 -25.18
CA HIS A 3 11.85 -2.10 -24.86
C HIS A 3 12.61 -3.39 -24.53
N ILE A 4 13.89 -3.44 -24.92
CA ILE A 4 14.84 -4.44 -24.45
C ILE A 4 15.39 -3.90 -23.12
N VAL A 5 15.27 -4.68 -22.06
CA VAL A 5 15.68 -4.27 -20.70
C VAL A 5 16.61 -5.30 -20.07
N GLN A 6 17.50 -4.82 -19.23
CA GLN A 6 18.31 -5.62 -18.31
C GLN A 6 18.35 -4.92 -16.95
N GLY A 7 18.73 -5.64 -15.92
CA GLY A 7 18.93 -5.10 -14.58
C GLY A 7 20.25 -5.52 -13.99
N SER A 8 20.65 -4.83 -12.92
CA SER A 8 21.78 -5.23 -12.08
C SER A 8 21.43 -5.06 -10.61
N ASP A 9 21.97 -5.94 -9.76
CA ASP A 9 21.81 -5.91 -8.31
C ASP A 9 23.06 -6.49 -7.63
N GLU A 10 23.21 -6.22 -6.33
CA GLU A 10 24.27 -6.77 -5.48
C GLU A 10 23.97 -8.22 -5.06
N GLU A 11 22.70 -8.55 -4.88
CA GLU A 11 22.26 -9.85 -4.39
C GLU A 11 21.98 -10.84 -5.53
N THR A 12 22.18 -12.15 -5.24
CA THR A 12 21.87 -13.24 -6.16
C THR A 12 20.38 -13.56 -6.21
N TYR A 13 19.60 -13.13 -5.22
CA TYR A 13 18.16 -13.37 -5.12
C TYR A 13 17.43 -12.24 -4.44
N PHE A 14 16.38 -11.74 -5.07
CA PHE A 14 15.42 -10.80 -4.50
C PHE A 14 13.99 -11.21 -4.91
N PHE A 15 13.00 -10.79 -4.15
CA PHE A 15 11.61 -11.29 -4.25
C PHE A 15 10.96 -11.08 -5.63
N THR A 16 11.46 -10.14 -6.44
CA THR A 16 10.96 -9.88 -7.80
C THR A 16 11.71 -10.68 -8.88
N GLN A 17 12.80 -11.37 -8.55
CA GLN A 17 13.68 -12.03 -9.53
C GLN A 17 12.95 -13.09 -10.34
N GLU A 18 12.16 -13.95 -9.70
CA GLU A 18 11.42 -15.01 -10.37
C GLU A 18 10.53 -14.46 -11.50
N LYS A 19 9.85 -13.33 -11.24
CA LYS A 19 9.00 -12.66 -12.24
C LYS A 19 9.82 -12.07 -13.40
N LEU A 20 11.05 -11.63 -13.16
CA LEU A 20 11.97 -11.13 -14.19
C LEU A 20 12.53 -12.27 -15.03
N GLU A 21 12.91 -13.38 -14.40
CA GLU A 21 13.38 -14.59 -15.07
C GLU A 21 12.32 -15.19 -16.00
N GLN A 22 11.06 -15.29 -15.54
CA GLN A 22 9.93 -15.74 -16.36
C GLN A 22 9.72 -14.89 -17.62
N ARG A 23 10.17 -13.63 -17.61
CA ARG A 23 10.12 -12.70 -18.74
C ARG A 23 11.43 -12.63 -19.53
N ASN A 24 12.41 -13.47 -19.21
CA ASN A 24 13.74 -13.48 -19.81
C ASN A 24 14.44 -12.11 -19.71
N ILE A 25 14.26 -11.39 -18.61
CA ILE A 25 14.98 -10.15 -18.35
C ILE A 25 16.29 -10.51 -17.65
N PRO A 26 17.45 -10.28 -18.29
CA PRO A 26 18.74 -10.65 -17.70
C PRO A 26 19.07 -9.75 -16.52
N MET A 27 19.57 -10.36 -15.45
CA MET A 27 20.06 -9.69 -14.25
C MET A 27 21.55 -9.99 -14.06
N PHE A 28 22.31 -8.98 -13.71
CA PHE A 28 23.76 -9.03 -13.55
C PHE A 28 24.19 -8.54 -12.18
N TYR A 29 25.39 -8.91 -11.73
CA TYR A 29 26.07 -8.21 -10.64
C TYR A 29 26.55 -6.84 -11.12
N TYR A 30 26.64 -5.86 -10.22
CA TYR A 30 27.12 -4.53 -10.53
C TYR A 30 28.49 -4.57 -11.21
N ASN A 31 28.56 -4.05 -12.43
CA ASN A 31 29.79 -3.93 -13.21
C ASN A 31 29.63 -2.80 -14.23
N GLU A 32 30.68 -1.98 -14.40
CA GLU A 32 30.70 -0.92 -15.40
C GLU A 32 30.49 -1.43 -16.85
N GLU A 33 30.88 -2.69 -17.12
CA GLU A 33 30.69 -3.34 -18.43
C GLU A 33 29.22 -3.64 -18.76
N ASN A 34 28.33 -3.63 -17.78
CA ASN A 34 26.89 -3.75 -17.99
C ASN A 34 26.32 -2.56 -18.75
N ILE A 35 26.98 -1.39 -18.66
CA ILE A 35 26.49 -0.13 -19.23
C ILE A 35 27.15 0.11 -20.58
N LYS A 36 26.33 0.20 -21.63
CA LYS A 36 26.75 0.35 -23.02
C LYS A 36 26.19 1.61 -23.67
N GLU A 37 26.84 2.08 -24.72
CA GLU A 37 26.36 3.19 -25.53
C GLU A 37 24.92 2.98 -26.01
N GLY A 38 24.13 4.04 -26.02
CA GLY A 38 22.73 3.99 -26.44
C GLY A 38 21.73 3.54 -25.38
N TYR A 39 22.17 3.22 -24.17
CA TYR A 39 21.26 2.88 -23.07
C TYR A 39 20.63 4.14 -22.47
N GLU A 40 19.39 4.01 -21.99
CA GLU A 40 18.80 4.87 -20.96
C GLU A 40 18.93 4.12 -19.63
N VAL A 41 19.46 4.79 -18.61
CA VAL A 41 19.73 4.19 -17.29
C VAL A 41 18.69 4.66 -16.28
N ILE A 42 18.10 3.72 -15.54
CA ILE A 42 17.15 4.00 -14.47
C ILE A 42 17.84 3.66 -13.15
N LEU A 43 18.08 4.67 -12.33
CA LEU A 43 18.75 4.55 -11.05
C LEU A 43 17.73 4.33 -9.94
N GLY A 44 17.89 3.24 -9.18
CA GLY A 44 17.09 2.98 -7.99
C GLY A 44 17.34 4.04 -6.90
N ASN A 45 16.34 4.29 -6.07
CA ASN A 45 16.37 5.36 -5.05
C ASN A 45 17.43 5.17 -3.94
N ALA A 46 18.04 3.99 -3.86
CA ALA A 46 19.10 3.69 -2.87
C ALA A 46 20.50 4.10 -3.36
N PHE A 47 20.65 4.47 -4.63
CA PHE A 47 21.94 4.73 -5.26
C PHE A 47 22.11 6.20 -5.60
N ASP A 48 23.36 6.61 -5.61
CA ASP A 48 23.77 7.96 -5.98
C ASP A 48 24.86 7.93 -7.06
N ASP A 49 25.45 9.09 -7.32
CA ASP A 49 26.48 9.32 -8.34
C ASP A 49 27.78 8.54 -8.08
N THR A 50 27.99 7.95 -6.93
CA THR A 50 29.17 7.17 -6.59
C THR A 50 29.10 5.73 -7.06
N HIS A 51 27.88 5.24 -7.42
CA HIS A 51 27.69 3.89 -7.91
C HIS A 51 28.46 3.65 -9.21
N ILE A 52 29.13 2.48 -9.33
CA ILE A 52 30.02 2.16 -10.45
C ILE A 52 29.33 2.29 -11.81
N GLU A 53 28.12 1.78 -11.95
CA GLU A 53 27.34 1.82 -13.20
C GLU A 53 26.83 3.24 -13.50
N CYS A 54 26.50 4.03 -12.45
CA CYS A 54 26.10 5.41 -12.62
C CYS A 54 27.26 6.27 -13.13
N ARG A 55 28.47 6.08 -12.60
CA ARG A 55 29.68 6.74 -13.11
C ARG A 55 29.95 6.39 -14.57
N ARG A 56 29.86 5.11 -14.91
CA ARG A 56 30.04 4.66 -16.29
C ARG A 56 29.01 5.26 -17.25
N ALA A 57 27.75 5.34 -16.84
CA ALA A 57 26.70 5.99 -17.62
C ALA A 57 27.00 7.47 -17.88
N LYS A 58 27.52 8.20 -16.88
CA LYS A 58 27.96 9.60 -17.02
C LYS A 58 29.16 9.75 -17.97
N GLU A 59 30.16 8.88 -17.85
CA GLU A 59 31.32 8.86 -18.76
C GLU A 59 30.91 8.69 -20.24
N LEU A 60 29.91 7.84 -20.48
CA LEU A 60 29.35 7.60 -21.82
C LEU A 60 28.34 8.68 -22.26
N GLY A 61 28.05 9.66 -21.42
CA GLY A 61 27.06 10.71 -21.72
C GLY A 61 25.63 10.19 -21.87
N LEU A 62 25.30 9.11 -21.19
CA LEU A 62 23.98 8.47 -21.27
C LEU A 62 22.94 9.26 -20.47
N LYS A 63 21.68 9.09 -20.86
CA LYS A 63 20.56 9.64 -20.12
C LYS A 63 20.28 8.80 -18.88
N ILE A 64 20.33 9.43 -17.73
CA ILE A 64 20.09 8.82 -16.43
C ILE A 64 18.82 9.41 -15.85
N TYR A 65 17.89 8.55 -15.42
CA TYR A 65 16.68 8.90 -14.70
C TYR A 65 16.73 8.31 -13.29
N THR A 66 16.20 9.02 -12.32
CA THR A 66 15.75 8.33 -11.11
C THR A 66 14.53 7.47 -11.44
N TYR A 67 14.24 6.48 -10.60
CA TYR A 67 13.03 5.66 -10.75
C TYR A 67 11.77 6.53 -10.87
N ALA A 68 11.62 7.54 -10.01
CA ALA A 68 10.47 8.43 -10.03
C ALA A 68 10.37 9.25 -11.34
N GLN A 69 11.49 9.79 -11.85
CA GLN A 69 11.52 10.52 -13.12
C GLN A 69 11.12 9.62 -14.30
N PHE A 70 11.59 8.36 -14.31
CA PHE A 70 11.24 7.44 -15.38
C PHE A 70 9.77 7.03 -15.34
N LEU A 71 9.23 6.76 -14.14
CA LEU A 71 7.81 6.47 -13.98
C LEU A 71 6.94 7.68 -14.36
N GLY A 72 7.37 8.90 -14.00
CA GLY A 72 6.73 10.14 -14.44
C GLY A 72 6.67 10.25 -15.96
N LYS A 73 7.79 9.97 -16.67
CA LYS A 73 7.82 9.91 -18.13
C LYS A 73 6.81 8.92 -18.70
N LEU A 74 6.71 7.70 -18.14
CA LEU A 74 5.72 6.69 -18.59
C LEU A 74 4.28 7.16 -18.37
N LEU A 75 4.00 7.87 -17.28
CA LEU A 75 2.68 8.44 -16.98
C LEU A 75 2.31 9.60 -17.92
N GLU A 76 3.26 10.23 -18.59
CA GLU A 76 3.02 11.28 -19.58
C GLU A 76 2.75 10.74 -20.99
N GLU A 77 3.21 9.53 -21.30
CA GLU A 77 3.08 8.91 -22.62
C GLU A 77 1.65 8.39 -22.91
N THR A 78 0.82 8.21 -21.89
CA THR A 78 -0.51 7.59 -21.97
C THR A 78 -1.42 8.27 -20.97
N PRO A 79 -2.74 8.41 -21.21
CA PRO A 79 -3.67 8.85 -20.17
C PRO A 79 -3.43 8.08 -18.88
N SER A 80 -3.24 8.81 -17.78
CA SER A 80 -2.67 8.19 -16.60
C SER A 80 -3.46 8.46 -15.32
N ILE A 81 -3.37 7.50 -14.41
CA ILE A 81 -4.00 7.53 -13.09
C ILE A 81 -2.90 7.31 -12.05
N ALA A 82 -2.72 8.26 -11.15
CA ALA A 82 -1.82 8.12 -10.02
C ALA A 82 -2.62 7.96 -8.72
N VAL A 83 -2.27 6.95 -7.92
CA VAL A 83 -2.94 6.70 -6.63
C VAL A 83 -1.97 7.02 -5.51
N THR A 84 -2.33 7.98 -4.65
CA THR A 84 -1.51 8.44 -3.53
C THR A 84 -2.31 8.53 -2.23
N GLY A 85 -1.60 8.78 -1.15
CA GLY A 85 -2.10 8.91 0.23
C GLY A 85 -1.09 8.31 1.21
N ALA A 86 -1.21 8.60 2.49
CA ALA A 86 -0.36 7.97 3.50
C ALA A 86 -0.62 6.45 3.53
N HIS A 87 -1.89 6.05 3.58
CA HIS A 87 -2.33 4.66 3.68
C HIS A 87 -3.28 4.26 2.54
N GLY A 88 -3.37 2.95 2.25
CA GLY A 88 -4.30 2.40 1.27
C GLY A 88 -3.88 2.53 -0.19
N LYS A 89 -2.72 3.09 -0.51
CA LYS A 89 -2.20 3.25 -1.89
C LYS A 89 -2.24 1.95 -2.69
N THR A 90 -1.55 0.93 -2.20
CA THR A 90 -1.42 -0.38 -2.86
C THR A 90 -2.78 -1.03 -3.10
N THR A 91 -3.64 -1.05 -2.08
CA THR A 91 -5.00 -1.59 -2.15
C THR A 91 -5.82 -0.86 -3.21
N THR A 92 -5.82 0.47 -3.16
CA THR A 92 -6.58 1.31 -4.11
C THR A 92 -6.03 1.18 -5.54
N THR A 93 -4.70 1.15 -5.71
CA THR A 93 -4.07 0.92 -7.02
C THR A 93 -4.46 -0.44 -7.58
N THR A 94 -4.47 -1.49 -6.74
CA THR A 94 -4.89 -2.83 -7.15
C THR A 94 -6.35 -2.85 -7.58
N MET A 95 -7.27 -2.24 -6.81
CA MET A 95 -8.69 -2.16 -7.15
C MET A 95 -8.92 -1.38 -8.44
N THR A 96 -8.28 -0.21 -8.57
CA THR A 96 -8.36 0.63 -9.78
C THR A 96 -7.84 -0.12 -10.99
N SER A 97 -6.65 -0.71 -10.89
CA SER A 97 -6.07 -1.51 -11.98
C SER A 97 -6.94 -2.71 -12.34
N ASN A 98 -7.58 -3.35 -11.35
CA ASN A 98 -8.47 -4.47 -11.60
C ASN A 98 -9.72 -4.05 -12.38
N ILE A 99 -10.35 -2.92 -12.06
CA ILE A 99 -11.50 -2.43 -12.81
C ILE A 99 -11.10 -2.04 -14.24
N PHE A 100 -10.01 -1.27 -14.38
CA PHE A 100 -9.60 -0.76 -15.68
C PHE A 100 -9.11 -1.86 -16.62
N LYS A 101 -8.25 -2.78 -16.18
CA LYS A 101 -7.73 -3.86 -17.05
C LYS A 101 -8.79 -4.80 -17.63
N HIS A 102 -9.93 -4.95 -16.95
CA HIS A 102 -11.03 -5.76 -17.46
C HIS A 102 -11.93 -5.01 -18.46
N ASN A 103 -11.76 -3.68 -18.56
CA ASN A 103 -12.64 -2.84 -19.38
C ASN A 103 -11.89 -1.98 -20.41
N ARG A 104 -10.55 -1.86 -20.29
CA ARG A 104 -9.67 -1.03 -21.13
C ARG A 104 -8.31 -1.73 -21.31
N VAL A 105 -7.60 -1.41 -22.36
CA VAL A 105 -6.19 -1.80 -22.49
C VAL A 105 -5.38 -1.01 -21.48
N THR A 106 -4.85 -1.67 -20.44
CA THR A 106 -4.31 -0.97 -19.27
C THR A 106 -2.94 -1.49 -18.88
N SER A 107 -1.97 -0.59 -18.81
CA SER A 107 -0.69 -0.81 -18.13
C SER A 107 -0.80 -0.39 -16.67
N TYR A 108 -0.12 -1.09 -15.77
CA TYR A 108 -0.12 -0.72 -14.36
C TYR A 108 1.16 -1.11 -13.63
N LEU A 109 1.46 -0.38 -12.54
CA LEU A 109 2.54 -0.67 -11.61
C LEU A 109 2.06 -0.42 -10.18
N ILE A 110 2.01 -1.50 -9.39
CA ILE A 110 1.54 -1.51 -8.00
C ILE A 110 2.74 -1.51 -7.06
N GLY A 111 2.59 -0.96 -5.87
CA GLY A 111 3.66 -0.80 -4.90
C GLY A 111 4.27 -2.11 -4.35
N ASP A 112 3.60 -3.24 -4.54
CA ASP A 112 4.12 -4.59 -4.23
C ASP A 112 5.04 -5.17 -5.32
N GLY A 113 5.38 -4.37 -6.34
CA GLY A 113 6.18 -4.80 -7.49
C GLY A 113 5.39 -5.54 -8.58
N THR A 114 4.07 -5.69 -8.41
CA THR A 114 3.22 -6.25 -9.46
C THR A 114 3.05 -5.22 -10.58
N GLY A 115 3.42 -5.61 -11.79
CA GLY A 115 3.34 -4.73 -12.96
C GLY A 115 2.94 -5.45 -14.23
N HIS A 116 2.27 -4.71 -15.11
CA HIS A 116 1.89 -5.16 -16.44
C HIS A 116 2.02 -4.01 -17.44
N GLY A 117 2.63 -4.27 -18.57
CA GLY A 117 2.83 -3.27 -19.62
C GLY A 117 2.21 -3.74 -20.94
N GLU A 118 1.26 -2.98 -21.45
CA GLU A 118 0.64 -3.19 -22.76
C GLU A 118 1.12 -2.15 -23.78
N LYS A 119 1.23 -2.58 -25.03
CA LYS A 119 1.48 -1.64 -26.14
C LYS A 119 0.17 -0.93 -26.49
N ASN A 120 0.24 0.39 -26.65
CA ASN A 120 -0.93 1.23 -26.94
C ASN A 120 -2.01 1.14 -25.84
N SER A 121 -1.61 1.23 -24.58
CA SER A 121 -2.54 1.29 -23.46
C SER A 121 -3.47 2.49 -23.56
N ASP A 122 -4.75 2.29 -23.21
CA ASP A 122 -5.69 3.37 -22.98
C ASP A 122 -5.39 4.12 -21.69
N PHE A 123 -4.82 3.41 -20.70
CA PHE A 123 -4.44 3.96 -19.40
C PHE A 123 -3.13 3.36 -18.87
N MET A 124 -2.35 4.21 -18.18
CA MET A 124 -1.27 3.79 -17.29
C MET A 124 -1.64 4.11 -15.84
N ILE A 125 -1.69 3.11 -14.96
CA ILE A 125 -2.05 3.26 -13.55
C ILE A 125 -0.83 2.99 -12.69
N ALA A 126 -0.49 3.91 -11.80
CA ALA A 126 0.65 3.72 -10.91
C ALA A 126 0.39 4.20 -9.48
N GLU A 127 1.00 3.53 -8.53
CA GLU A 127 1.12 4.01 -7.17
C GLU A 127 2.09 5.20 -7.12
N ALA A 128 1.70 6.26 -6.41
CA ALA A 128 2.44 7.52 -6.32
C ALA A 128 2.86 7.75 -4.86
N CYS A 129 4.14 7.42 -4.57
CA CYS A 129 4.70 7.48 -3.22
C CYS A 129 5.07 8.91 -2.85
N GLU A 130 4.57 9.37 -1.68
CA GLU A 130 4.85 10.68 -1.09
C GLU A 130 6.25 10.80 -0.49
N TYR A 131 6.84 9.67 -0.11
CA TYR A 131 8.15 9.64 0.53
C TYR A 131 9.23 10.22 -0.37
N TYR A 132 10.09 11.07 0.20
CA TYR A 132 11.05 11.92 -0.54
C TYR A 132 10.40 12.74 -1.65
N ARG A 133 9.07 12.97 -1.60
CA ARG A 133 8.30 13.71 -2.60
C ARG A 133 8.44 13.12 -4.02
N HIS A 134 8.66 11.80 -4.14
CA HIS A 134 8.86 11.14 -5.42
C HIS A 134 7.70 11.37 -6.38
N PHE A 135 6.47 11.43 -5.88
CA PHE A 135 5.27 11.69 -6.68
C PHE A 135 5.27 13.07 -7.37
N LEU A 136 6.13 14.02 -6.94
CA LEU A 136 6.25 15.32 -7.63
C LEU A 136 6.95 15.22 -9.00
N ALA A 137 7.50 14.06 -9.35
CA ALA A 137 7.96 13.78 -10.70
C ALA A 137 6.81 13.42 -11.67
N TYR A 138 5.55 13.28 -11.19
CA TYR A 138 4.42 12.80 -11.97
C TYR A 138 3.46 13.93 -12.34
N HIS A 139 2.97 13.91 -13.59
CA HIS A 139 1.96 14.84 -14.09
C HIS A 139 0.78 14.02 -14.67
N PRO A 140 0.04 13.31 -13.82
CA PRO A 140 -1.01 12.40 -14.27
C PRO A 140 -2.25 13.15 -14.76
N ASP A 141 -3.07 12.48 -15.57
CA ASP A 141 -4.37 13.00 -15.99
C ASP A 141 -5.38 12.93 -14.86
N TYR A 142 -5.35 11.85 -14.09
CA TYR A 142 -6.24 11.61 -12.95
C TYR A 142 -5.42 11.23 -11.72
N ALA A 143 -5.93 11.59 -10.55
CA ALA A 143 -5.35 11.11 -9.29
C ALA A 143 -6.45 10.66 -8.31
N ILE A 144 -6.08 9.72 -7.44
CA ILE A 144 -6.82 9.39 -6.22
C ILE A 144 -5.95 9.79 -5.03
N VAL A 145 -6.52 10.51 -4.06
CA VAL A 145 -5.90 10.80 -2.76
C VAL A 145 -6.73 10.14 -1.68
N THR A 146 -6.19 9.11 -1.03
CA THR A 146 -6.92 8.31 -0.04
C THR A 146 -7.02 8.98 1.31
N ASN A 147 -5.90 9.49 1.81
CA ASN A 147 -5.80 10.20 3.10
C ASN A 147 -4.46 10.93 3.19
N ILE A 148 -4.34 11.83 4.16
CA ILE A 148 -3.08 12.46 4.57
C ILE A 148 -2.95 12.26 6.08
N ASP A 149 -2.12 11.30 6.46
CA ASP A 149 -1.79 10.99 7.84
C ASP A 149 -0.28 11.13 8.01
N PHE A 150 0.16 11.75 9.12
CA PHE A 150 1.58 12.01 9.31
C PHE A 150 2.36 10.70 9.40
N ASP A 151 3.19 10.44 8.42
CA ASP A 151 4.12 9.30 8.37
C ASP A 151 5.49 9.78 7.88
N HIS A 152 6.48 8.89 7.90
CA HIS A 152 7.85 9.20 7.50
C HIS A 152 8.50 10.36 8.29
N PRO A 153 8.53 10.29 9.64
CA PRO A 153 9.09 11.33 10.49
C PRO A 153 10.62 11.53 10.32
N ASP A 154 11.26 10.65 9.57
CA ASP A 154 12.65 10.75 9.12
C ASP A 154 12.82 11.70 7.93
N TYR A 155 11.73 12.10 7.28
CA TYR A 155 11.73 12.98 6.11
C TYR A 155 10.83 14.22 6.26
N PHE A 156 9.56 14.04 6.64
CA PHE A 156 8.64 15.15 6.86
C PHE A 156 8.80 15.73 8.27
N ASN A 157 8.87 17.05 8.37
CA ASN A 157 9.02 17.75 9.65
C ASN A 157 7.75 17.65 10.52
N ASP A 158 6.59 17.80 9.86
CA ASP A 158 5.27 17.77 10.49
C ASP A 158 4.16 17.47 9.46
N GLU A 159 2.91 17.47 9.92
CA GLU A 159 1.74 17.24 9.08
C GLU A 159 1.52 18.33 8.02
N TYR A 160 1.99 19.56 8.26
CA TYR A 160 1.84 20.67 7.31
C TYR A 160 2.83 20.54 6.16
N ASP A 161 4.06 20.15 6.46
CA ASP A 161 5.08 19.85 5.45
C ASP A 161 4.64 18.70 4.53
N MET A 162 3.99 17.69 5.11
CA MET A 162 3.39 16.60 4.35
C MET A 162 2.19 17.08 3.52
N PHE A 163 1.28 17.88 4.10
CA PHE A 163 0.16 18.46 3.38
C PHE A 163 0.61 19.29 2.18
N ASP A 164 1.65 20.12 2.33
CA ASP A 164 2.20 20.95 1.25
C ASP A 164 2.76 20.09 0.10
N ALA A 165 3.32 18.93 0.41
CA ALA A 165 3.75 17.99 -0.61
C ALA A 165 2.54 17.45 -1.42
N PHE A 166 1.47 17.03 -0.74
CA PHE A 166 0.23 16.58 -1.39
C PHE A 166 -0.45 17.70 -2.17
N GLN A 167 -0.49 18.93 -1.64
CA GLN A 167 -1.02 20.09 -2.36
C GLN A 167 -0.22 20.37 -3.64
N SER A 168 1.12 20.27 -3.56
CA SER A 168 1.99 20.43 -4.73
C SER A 168 1.71 19.34 -5.78
N PHE A 169 1.50 18.09 -5.35
CA PHE A 169 1.18 16.99 -6.24
C PHE A 169 -0.18 17.19 -6.94
N VAL A 170 -1.25 17.52 -6.20
CA VAL A 170 -2.58 17.68 -6.82
C VAL A 170 -2.63 18.88 -7.79
N ASN A 171 -1.75 19.87 -7.63
CA ASN A 171 -1.61 20.99 -8.57
C ASN A 171 -1.04 20.55 -9.94
N GLN A 172 -0.38 19.39 -10.00
CA GLN A 172 0.18 18.83 -11.24
C GLN A 172 -0.81 17.92 -12.00
N VAL A 173 -1.95 17.57 -11.39
CA VAL A 173 -2.98 16.73 -12.02
C VAL A 173 -3.71 17.54 -13.10
N LYS A 174 -3.87 16.93 -14.29
CA LYS A 174 -4.40 17.62 -15.46
C LYS A 174 -5.94 17.70 -15.50
N ASN A 175 -6.65 16.60 -15.16
CA ASN A 175 -8.09 16.49 -15.37
C ASN A 175 -8.92 16.44 -14.09
N THR A 176 -8.74 15.40 -13.27
CA THR A 176 -9.58 15.17 -12.09
C THR A 176 -8.80 14.55 -10.94
N VAL A 177 -9.04 15.05 -9.73
CA VAL A 177 -8.59 14.44 -8.48
C VAL A 177 -9.79 13.92 -7.71
N VAL A 178 -9.78 12.63 -7.38
CA VAL A 178 -10.76 11.97 -6.51
C VAL A 178 -10.18 11.97 -5.09
N ILE A 179 -10.80 12.67 -4.17
CA ILE A 179 -10.26 12.97 -2.82
C ILE A 179 -11.19 12.40 -1.75
N CYS A 180 -10.63 11.74 -0.73
CA CYS A 180 -11.41 11.36 0.44
C CYS A 180 -11.89 12.60 1.19
N GLY A 181 -13.20 12.87 1.11
CA GLY A 181 -13.83 14.01 1.78
C GLY A 181 -13.99 13.83 3.28
N ASP A 182 -13.82 12.59 3.78
CA ASP A 182 -13.88 12.26 5.20
C ASP A 182 -12.53 12.47 5.90
N ASP A 183 -11.44 12.53 5.13
CA ASP A 183 -10.12 12.75 5.71
C ASP A 183 -9.90 14.23 6.05
N ARG A 184 -9.39 14.47 7.25
CA ARG A 184 -9.24 15.81 7.84
C ARG A 184 -8.35 16.74 7.01
N LEU A 185 -7.29 16.22 6.41
CA LEU A 185 -6.33 16.99 5.64
C LEU A 185 -6.58 16.87 4.13
N ALA A 186 -6.83 15.67 3.62
CA ALA A 186 -7.08 15.47 2.19
C ALA A 186 -8.28 16.28 1.69
N SER A 187 -9.36 16.39 2.49
CA SER A 187 -10.54 17.22 2.16
C SER A 187 -10.24 18.71 1.95
N LYS A 188 -9.10 19.21 2.43
CA LYS A 188 -8.67 20.61 2.28
C LYS A 188 -7.84 20.85 1.01
N LEU A 189 -7.43 19.81 0.31
CA LEU A 189 -6.68 19.93 -0.94
C LEU A 189 -7.49 20.67 -2.00
N LYS A 190 -6.83 21.56 -2.72
CA LYS A 190 -7.45 22.37 -3.79
C LYS A 190 -6.54 22.32 -5.02
N PRO A 191 -6.79 21.40 -5.95
CA PRO A 191 -6.05 21.36 -7.21
C PRO A 191 -6.13 22.70 -7.96
N ALA A 192 -5.02 23.14 -8.55
CA ALA A 192 -4.95 24.43 -9.25
C ALA A 192 -5.79 24.45 -10.54
N HIS A 193 -5.91 23.30 -11.22
CA HIS A 193 -6.53 23.20 -12.55
C HIS A 193 -7.50 22.04 -12.67
N ALA A 194 -7.26 20.93 -11.99
CA ALA A 194 -8.08 19.72 -12.07
C ALA A 194 -9.42 19.89 -11.34
N LYS A 195 -10.43 19.17 -11.82
CA LYS A 195 -11.70 19.05 -11.12
C LYS A 195 -11.51 18.21 -9.85
N THR A 196 -12.11 18.65 -8.75
CA THR A 196 -12.20 17.84 -7.53
C THR A 196 -13.50 17.03 -7.52
N ILE A 197 -13.39 15.76 -7.14
CA ILE A 197 -14.50 14.87 -6.84
C ILE A 197 -14.23 14.28 -5.45
N THR A 198 -15.21 14.35 -4.58
CA THR A 198 -15.09 13.85 -3.20
C THR A 198 -15.80 12.51 -3.03
N TYR A 199 -15.26 11.66 -2.15
CA TYR A 199 -15.88 10.40 -1.77
C TYR A 199 -15.72 10.13 -0.27
N GLY A 200 -16.63 9.34 0.28
CA GLY A 200 -16.59 8.93 1.69
C GLY A 200 -17.95 8.58 2.26
N PHE A 201 -18.02 8.42 3.58
CA PHE A 201 -19.22 8.09 4.33
C PHE A 201 -20.05 9.34 4.70
N ASN A 202 -19.37 10.47 4.92
CA ASN A 202 -20.01 11.70 5.38
C ASN A 202 -20.92 12.30 4.32
N ASP A 203 -21.96 12.98 4.78
CA ASP A 203 -22.83 13.76 3.92
C ASP A 203 -22.05 14.87 3.20
N GLY A 204 -22.43 15.15 1.98
CA GLY A 204 -21.81 16.18 1.13
C GLY A 204 -20.72 15.67 0.20
N ASN A 205 -20.30 14.41 0.31
CA ASN A 205 -19.44 13.80 -0.68
C ASN A 205 -20.17 13.57 -2.02
N ASP A 206 -19.48 13.78 -3.15
CA ASP A 206 -20.03 13.52 -4.49
C ASP A 206 -20.37 12.04 -4.68
N TYR A 207 -19.52 11.14 -4.12
CA TYR A 207 -19.76 9.70 -4.05
C TYR A 207 -19.85 9.28 -2.58
N GLN A 208 -21.08 9.09 -2.11
CA GLN A 208 -21.35 8.79 -0.71
C GLN A 208 -21.62 7.31 -0.48
N ILE A 209 -20.95 6.73 0.54
CA ILE A 209 -21.12 5.34 0.97
C ILE A 209 -22.26 5.27 1.98
N LYS A 210 -23.23 4.37 1.76
CA LYS A 210 -24.35 4.11 2.64
C LYS A 210 -24.64 2.61 2.80
N ASN A 211 -25.46 2.26 3.78
CA ASN A 211 -26.06 0.94 3.96
C ASN A 211 -25.03 -0.20 4.01
N VAL A 212 -23.89 0.03 4.66
CA VAL A 212 -22.83 -0.99 4.78
C VAL A 212 -23.30 -2.17 5.63
N GLN A 213 -23.19 -3.37 5.07
CA GLN A 213 -23.45 -4.65 5.74
C GLN A 213 -22.24 -5.55 5.53
N THR A 214 -21.66 -6.04 6.62
CA THR A 214 -20.50 -6.95 6.57
C THR A 214 -20.88 -8.32 7.09
N SER A 215 -20.58 -9.36 6.33
CA SER A 215 -20.67 -10.78 6.70
C SER A 215 -19.27 -11.37 6.86
N THR A 216 -19.17 -12.67 7.12
CA THR A 216 -17.88 -13.39 7.13
C THR A 216 -17.28 -13.61 5.75
N GLU A 217 -18.06 -13.40 4.68
CA GLU A 217 -17.64 -13.69 3.31
C GLU A 217 -17.45 -12.43 2.46
N TYR A 218 -18.26 -11.38 2.71
CA TYR A 218 -18.25 -10.16 1.94
C TYR A 218 -18.80 -8.96 2.72
N SER A 219 -18.52 -7.78 2.23
CA SER A 219 -19.25 -6.55 2.56
C SER A 219 -20.10 -6.13 1.36
N LYS A 220 -21.34 -5.69 1.66
CA LYS A 220 -22.29 -5.11 0.73
C LYS A 220 -22.52 -3.65 1.12
N PHE A 221 -22.51 -2.73 0.16
CA PHE A 221 -22.67 -1.31 0.39
C PHE A 221 -23.25 -0.60 -0.82
N ASP A 222 -23.97 0.49 -0.56
CA ASP A 222 -24.53 1.35 -1.59
C ASP A 222 -23.64 2.56 -1.83
N ILE A 223 -23.49 2.96 -3.09
CA ILE A 223 -22.85 4.22 -3.45
C ILE A 223 -23.89 5.15 -4.07
N TYR A 224 -23.97 6.35 -3.52
CA TYR A 224 -24.79 7.42 -4.04
C TYR A 224 -23.93 8.47 -4.72
N LYS A 225 -24.22 8.80 -5.98
CA LYS A 225 -23.59 9.89 -6.72
C LYS A 225 -24.52 11.10 -6.70
N ASN A 226 -24.10 12.22 -6.11
CA ASN A 226 -24.91 13.43 -5.98
C ASN A 226 -26.32 13.13 -5.43
N ASN A 227 -26.41 12.36 -4.35
CA ASN A 227 -27.65 11.91 -3.69
C ASN A 227 -28.54 10.93 -4.50
N THR A 228 -28.10 10.47 -5.66
CA THR A 228 -28.81 9.44 -6.45
C THR A 228 -28.07 8.11 -6.34
N LEU A 229 -28.78 7.02 -6.09
CA LEU A 229 -28.16 5.70 -6.03
C LEU A 229 -27.47 5.39 -7.37
N LEU A 230 -26.14 5.27 -7.32
CA LEU A 230 -25.32 4.82 -8.44
C LEU A 230 -25.43 3.30 -8.59
N GLY A 231 -25.28 2.58 -7.50
CA GLY A 231 -25.36 1.12 -7.47
C GLY A 231 -25.09 0.55 -6.08
N THR A 232 -25.40 -0.73 -5.96
CA THR A 232 -25.09 -1.55 -4.78
C THR A 232 -23.93 -2.48 -5.14
N PHE A 233 -22.86 -2.46 -4.37
CA PHE A 233 -21.64 -3.20 -4.62
C PHE A 233 -21.42 -4.27 -3.56
N THR A 234 -20.79 -5.38 -3.97
CA THR A 234 -20.43 -6.48 -3.07
C THR A 234 -18.98 -6.87 -3.31
N MET A 235 -18.18 -6.97 -2.24
CA MET A 235 -16.76 -7.32 -2.34
C MET A 235 -16.33 -8.17 -1.14
N ALA A 236 -15.35 -9.05 -1.34
CA ALA A 236 -14.70 -9.82 -0.26
C ALA A 236 -13.69 -8.95 0.50
N ILE A 237 -14.17 -7.84 1.08
CA ILE A 237 -13.43 -6.90 1.93
C ILE A 237 -14.20 -6.66 3.23
N PHE A 238 -13.53 -6.29 4.33
CA PHE A 238 -14.16 -6.30 5.66
C PHE A 238 -13.95 -5.00 6.45
N GLY A 239 -12.94 -4.21 6.08
CA GLY A 239 -12.66 -2.91 6.68
C GLY A 239 -13.46 -1.77 6.03
N LEU A 240 -13.89 -0.78 6.84
CA LEU A 240 -14.50 0.43 6.29
C LEU A 240 -13.52 1.21 5.42
N HIS A 241 -12.22 1.16 5.76
CA HIS A 241 -11.17 1.77 4.93
C HIS A 241 -11.06 1.10 3.55
N ASP A 242 -11.25 -0.24 3.45
CA ASP A 242 -11.26 -0.93 2.16
C ASP A 242 -12.49 -0.55 1.33
N ILE A 243 -13.65 -0.36 1.97
CA ILE A 243 -14.87 0.11 1.29
C ILE A 243 -14.66 1.54 0.78
N SER A 244 -14.01 2.40 1.58
CA SER A 244 -13.61 3.75 1.17
C SER A 244 -12.66 3.71 -0.03
N ASN A 245 -11.60 2.88 0.03
CA ASN A 245 -10.66 2.68 -1.08
C ASN A 245 -11.37 2.19 -2.36
N ALA A 246 -12.26 1.20 -2.23
CA ALA A 246 -13.07 0.70 -3.35
C ALA A 246 -13.94 1.79 -3.96
N THR A 247 -14.55 2.64 -3.11
CA THR A 247 -15.41 3.74 -3.57
C THR A 247 -14.63 4.75 -4.41
N SER A 248 -13.38 5.06 -4.07
CA SER A 248 -12.53 5.93 -4.87
C SER A 248 -12.25 5.36 -6.27
N ALA A 249 -11.96 4.05 -6.34
CA ALA A 249 -11.74 3.35 -7.61
C ALA A 249 -13.03 3.28 -8.45
N ILE A 250 -14.19 3.03 -7.81
CA ILE A 250 -15.51 3.04 -8.45
C ILE A 250 -15.83 4.43 -8.99
N ALA A 251 -15.63 5.49 -8.21
CA ALA A 251 -15.85 6.86 -8.62
C ALA A 251 -15.01 7.23 -9.85
N LEU A 252 -13.73 6.85 -9.84
CA LEU A 252 -12.83 7.10 -10.97
C LEU A 252 -13.24 6.31 -12.22
N ALA A 253 -13.69 5.07 -12.05
CA ALA A 253 -14.17 4.24 -13.14
C ALA A 253 -15.48 4.81 -13.76
N ASP A 254 -16.43 5.23 -12.94
CA ASP A 254 -17.69 5.82 -13.36
C ASP A 254 -17.48 7.11 -14.16
N ILE A 255 -16.60 8.02 -13.70
CA ILE A 255 -16.30 9.25 -14.45
C ILE A 255 -15.56 8.99 -15.76
N ASN A 256 -14.91 7.83 -15.92
CA ASN A 256 -14.29 7.37 -17.16
C ASN A 256 -15.23 6.50 -18.01
N GLY A 257 -16.52 6.48 -17.70
CA GLY A 257 -17.55 5.85 -18.52
C GLY A 257 -17.57 4.32 -18.48
N ILE A 258 -17.06 3.71 -17.40
CA ILE A 258 -17.25 2.27 -17.16
C ILE A 258 -18.59 2.09 -16.45
N SER A 259 -19.49 1.25 -17.00
CA SER A 259 -20.81 1.06 -16.40
C SER A 259 -20.76 0.35 -15.05
N VAL A 260 -21.78 0.55 -14.22
CA VAL A 260 -21.88 -0.04 -12.87
C VAL A 260 -21.78 -1.56 -12.90
N GLU A 261 -22.42 -2.20 -13.89
CA GLU A 261 -22.39 -3.65 -14.06
C GLU A 261 -20.97 -4.14 -14.32
N LYS A 262 -20.23 -3.47 -15.21
CA LYS A 262 -18.84 -3.81 -15.53
C LYS A 262 -17.89 -3.55 -14.37
N ILE A 263 -18.15 -2.50 -13.58
CA ILE A 263 -17.41 -2.24 -12.35
C ILE A 263 -17.62 -3.39 -11.38
N GLN A 264 -18.88 -3.81 -11.14
CA GLN A 264 -19.19 -4.92 -10.24
C GLN A 264 -18.55 -6.23 -10.71
N GLU A 265 -18.69 -6.59 -11.98
CA GLU A 265 -18.04 -7.77 -12.58
C GLU A 265 -16.51 -7.78 -12.34
N SER A 266 -15.88 -6.62 -12.46
CA SER A 266 -14.44 -6.48 -12.19
C SER A 266 -14.11 -6.64 -10.70
N LEU A 267 -14.94 -6.10 -9.81
CA LEU A 267 -14.74 -6.19 -8.37
C LEU A 267 -14.95 -7.63 -7.83
N ASP A 268 -15.80 -8.44 -8.48
CA ASP A 268 -15.97 -9.86 -8.16
C ASP A 268 -14.67 -10.66 -8.42
N LEU A 269 -13.87 -10.20 -9.36
CA LEU A 269 -12.55 -10.77 -9.70
C LEU A 269 -11.39 -10.20 -8.86
N TYR A 270 -11.67 -9.19 -8.02
CA TYR A 270 -10.65 -8.59 -7.18
C TYR A 270 -10.07 -9.60 -6.20
N ARG A 271 -8.76 -9.57 -6.06
CA ARG A 271 -8.03 -10.31 -5.01
C ARG A 271 -7.08 -9.31 -4.34
N PRO A 272 -7.07 -9.25 -3.00
CA PRO A 272 -6.13 -8.42 -2.26
C PRO A 272 -4.68 -8.74 -2.65
N ALA A 273 -3.80 -7.74 -2.55
CA ALA A 273 -2.37 -7.96 -2.61
C ALA A 273 -1.92 -8.86 -1.45
N GLU A 274 -0.77 -9.52 -1.62
CA GLU A 274 -0.18 -10.31 -0.54
C GLU A 274 0.02 -9.46 0.72
N ARG A 275 -0.14 -10.08 1.88
CA ARG A 275 -0.03 -9.41 3.18
C ARG A 275 -1.02 -8.23 3.36
N ARG A 276 -2.20 -8.30 2.75
CA ARG A 276 -3.32 -7.40 2.98
C ARG A 276 -4.49 -8.22 3.48
N PHE A 277 -4.53 -8.43 4.81
CA PHE A 277 -5.51 -9.29 5.49
C PHE A 277 -5.54 -10.72 4.93
N SER A 278 -4.35 -11.31 4.69
CA SER A 278 -4.22 -12.68 4.15
C SER A 278 -4.53 -13.70 5.23
N GLU A 279 -5.50 -14.59 4.98
CA GLU A 279 -6.10 -15.47 5.99
C GLU A 279 -5.72 -16.92 5.81
N TYR A 280 -5.43 -17.57 6.95
CA TYR A 280 -5.19 -19.01 7.06
C TYR A 280 -6.03 -19.56 8.22
N LYS A 281 -6.62 -20.75 8.09
CA LYS A 281 -7.53 -21.32 9.11
C LYS A 281 -7.01 -22.65 9.63
N PHE A 282 -7.05 -22.85 10.95
CA PHE A 282 -6.82 -24.14 11.59
C PHE A 282 -7.75 -24.31 12.79
N GLY A 283 -8.41 -25.47 12.88
CA GLY A 283 -9.41 -25.71 13.91
C GLY A 283 -10.47 -24.60 13.99
N SER A 284 -10.67 -24.03 15.17
CA SER A 284 -11.55 -22.89 15.40
C SER A 284 -10.84 -21.54 15.22
N ASN A 285 -9.55 -21.53 14.90
CA ASN A 285 -8.69 -20.35 14.84
C ASN A 285 -8.51 -19.82 13.42
N VAL A 286 -8.18 -18.53 13.33
CA VAL A 286 -7.80 -17.85 12.10
C VAL A 286 -6.47 -17.14 12.32
N VAL A 287 -5.55 -17.25 11.39
CA VAL A 287 -4.31 -16.49 11.35
C VAL A 287 -4.41 -15.49 10.22
N VAL A 288 -4.05 -14.26 10.47
CA VAL A 288 -4.05 -13.18 9.48
C VAL A 288 -2.64 -12.60 9.39
N ASP A 289 -2.09 -12.53 8.17
CA ASP A 289 -0.87 -11.76 7.86
C ASP A 289 -1.28 -10.42 7.26
N ASP A 290 -0.83 -9.33 7.89
CA ASP A 290 -1.13 -7.98 7.43
C ASP A 290 0.09 -7.07 7.48
N TYR A 291 0.24 -6.23 6.49
CA TYR A 291 1.37 -5.30 6.37
C TYR A 291 1.25 -4.06 7.27
N ALA A 292 0.17 -3.93 8.03
CA ALA A 292 -0.11 -2.80 8.92
C ALA A 292 1.10 -2.49 9.83
N HIS A 293 1.63 -1.28 9.72
CA HIS A 293 2.83 -0.85 10.42
C HIS A 293 2.77 0.61 10.91
N HIS A 294 1.65 1.28 10.70
CA HIS A 294 1.31 2.59 11.27
C HIS A 294 0.14 2.42 12.27
N PRO A 295 0.02 3.26 13.33
CA PRO A 295 -1.07 3.15 14.31
C PRO A 295 -2.46 3.10 13.68
N SER A 296 -2.73 3.95 12.69
CA SER A 296 -4.02 3.99 11.98
C SER A 296 -4.30 2.68 11.23
N GLU A 297 -3.29 2.07 10.61
CA GLU A 297 -3.42 0.77 9.90
C GLU A 297 -3.68 -0.37 10.89
N ILE A 298 -2.95 -0.43 12.01
CA ILE A 298 -3.13 -1.43 13.06
C ILE A 298 -4.57 -1.41 13.58
N LYS A 299 -5.06 -0.22 13.91
CA LYS A 299 -6.45 -0.04 14.34
C LYS A 299 -7.44 -0.53 13.28
N ALA A 300 -7.23 -0.16 12.03
CA ALA A 300 -8.08 -0.56 10.91
C ALA A 300 -8.10 -2.09 10.71
N THR A 301 -6.95 -2.77 10.84
CA THR A 301 -6.84 -4.24 10.75
C THR A 301 -7.57 -4.93 11.91
N ILE A 302 -7.40 -4.44 13.15
CA ILE A 302 -8.12 -4.98 14.33
C ILE A 302 -9.63 -4.78 14.17
N ASP A 303 -10.08 -3.60 13.75
CA ASP A 303 -11.50 -3.30 13.52
C ASP A 303 -12.10 -4.19 12.40
N SER A 304 -11.34 -4.47 11.34
CA SER A 304 -11.74 -5.39 10.26
C SER A 304 -11.92 -6.81 10.77
N ALA A 305 -10.98 -7.30 11.59
CA ALA A 305 -11.06 -8.62 12.21
C ALA A 305 -12.28 -8.74 13.14
N ARG A 306 -12.56 -7.71 13.95
CA ARG A 306 -13.75 -7.69 14.82
C ARG A 306 -15.07 -7.72 14.05
N ARG A 307 -15.13 -6.99 12.92
CA ARG A 307 -16.33 -7.01 12.05
C ARG A 307 -16.54 -8.36 11.41
N LYS A 308 -15.47 -8.92 10.84
CA LYS A 308 -15.53 -10.20 10.12
C LYS A 308 -15.77 -11.40 11.06
N TYR A 309 -15.15 -11.40 12.22
CA TYR A 309 -15.12 -12.51 13.15
C TYR A 309 -15.77 -12.14 14.48
N ALA A 310 -16.99 -11.60 14.43
CA ALA A 310 -17.74 -11.24 15.62
C ALA A 310 -17.83 -12.45 16.60
N GLY A 311 -17.47 -12.23 17.86
CA GLY A 311 -17.47 -13.25 18.91
C GLY A 311 -16.19 -14.10 19.02
N LYS A 312 -15.19 -13.89 18.17
CA LYS A 312 -13.84 -14.43 18.39
C LYS A 312 -12.97 -13.47 19.19
N GLN A 313 -12.04 -14.04 19.95
CA GLN A 313 -10.98 -13.27 20.57
C GLN A 313 -10.02 -12.72 19.50
N ILE A 314 -9.56 -11.49 19.63
CA ILE A 314 -8.56 -10.87 18.75
C ILE A 314 -7.23 -10.78 19.48
N VAL A 315 -6.23 -11.47 18.98
CA VAL A 315 -4.85 -11.45 19.49
C VAL A 315 -3.96 -10.74 18.49
N ALA A 316 -3.43 -9.58 18.87
CA ALA A 316 -2.51 -8.81 18.05
C ALA A 316 -1.07 -9.23 18.30
N ILE A 317 -0.34 -9.60 17.26
CA ILE A 317 1.11 -9.89 17.27
C ILE A 317 1.76 -8.84 16.36
N PHE A 318 2.46 -7.88 16.94
CA PHE A 318 2.95 -6.72 16.22
C PHE A 318 4.47 -6.65 16.19
N GLN A 319 5.04 -6.48 15.00
CA GLN A 319 6.45 -6.18 14.77
C GLN A 319 6.60 -4.73 14.33
N PRO A 320 7.08 -3.82 15.22
CA PRO A 320 7.36 -2.45 14.80
C PRO A 320 8.43 -2.41 13.70
N HIS A 321 8.27 -1.46 12.78
CA HIS A 321 9.23 -1.22 11.69
C HIS A 321 9.87 0.15 11.85
N THR A 322 11.20 0.18 11.92
CA THR A 322 12.12 1.29 12.17
C THR A 322 12.07 1.86 13.60
N TYR A 323 13.24 2.23 14.08
CA TYR A 323 13.37 2.84 15.43
C TYR A 323 12.77 4.25 15.46
N THR A 324 12.98 5.03 14.42
CA THR A 324 12.49 6.41 14.32
C THR A 324 10.97 6.47 14.37
N ARG A 325 10.26 5.64 13.59
CA ARG A 325 8.79 5.55 13.62
C ARG A 325 8.31 5.04 14.98
N THR A 326 8.95 4.00 15.53
CA THR A 326 8.56 3.44 16.82
C THR A 326 8.68 4.46 17.94
N ALA A 327 9.76 5.23 17.99
CA ALA A 327 9.94 6.28 18.98
C ALA A 327 8.92 7.43 18.82
N LYS A 328 8.65 7.82 17.57
CA LYS A 328 7.72 8.92 17.27
C LYS A 328 6.27 8.61 17.65
N PHE A 329 5.81 7.40 17.39
CA PHE A 329 4.42 6.97 17.56
C PHE A 329 4.22 6.00 18.73
N LEU A 330 5.07 6.05 19.75
CA LEU A 330 5.10 5.06 20.83
C LEU A 330 3.74 4.90 21.53
N ASN A 331 3.10 6.02 21.87
CA ASN A 331 1.80 6.03 22.56
C ASN A 331 0.66 5.66 21.60
N GLU A 332 0.68 6.16 20.38
CA GLU A 332 -0.32 5.87 19.35
C GLU A 332 -0.32 4.39 18.95
N PHE A 333 0.86 3.75 18.93
CA PHE A 333 0.96 2.30 18.78
C PHE A 333 0.27 1.57 19.93
N ALA A 334 0.56 1.98 21.16
CA ALA A 334 -0.06 1.37 22.34
C ALA A 334 -1.58 1.52 22.32
N GLU A 335 -2.10 2.73 22.05
CA GLU A 335 -3.55 2.99 21.95
C GLU A 335 -4.21 2.12 20.88
N SER A 336 -3.59 2.00 19.70
CA SER A 336 -4.13 1.18 18.61
C SER A 336 -4.12 -0.31 18.94
N LEU A 337 -3.02 -0.82 19.48
CA LEU A 337 -2.86 -2.23 19.86
C LEU A 337 -3.80 -2.64 20.99
N LEU A 338 -4.04 -1.76 21.98
CA LEU A 338 -4.94 -2.04 23.10
C LEU A 338 -6.41 -2.14 22.70
N THR A 339 -6.76 -1.92 21.44
CA THR A 339 -8.09 -2.27 20.90
C THR A 339 -8.27 -3.76 20.65
N ALA A 340 -7.17 -4.56 20.65
CA ALA A 340 -7.22 -6.02 20.67
C ALA A 340 -7.48 -6.58 22.09
N ASP A 341 -7.86 -7.85 22.19
CA ASP A 341 -8.14 -8.48 23.48
C ASP A 341 -6.84 -8.95 24.16
N LYS A 342 -5.79 -9.23 23.40
CA LYS A 342 -4.46 -9.58 23.87
C LYS A 342 -3.41 -9.03 22.89
N VAL A 343 -2.27 -8.60 23.42
CA VAL A 343 -1.17 -8.01 22.61
C VAL A 343 0.12 -8.74 22.88
N PHE A 344 0.79 -9.11 21.78
CA PHE A 344 2.17 -9.59 21.77
C PHE A 344 3.03 -8.70 20.90
N LEU A 345 4.24 -8.40 21.35
CA LEU A 345 5.17 -7.51 20.68
C LEU A 345 6.41 -8.29 20.22
N CYS A 346 6.80 -8.11 18.98
CA CYS A 346 8.04 -8.67 18.44
C CYS A 346 9.17 -7.62 18.46
N PRO A 347 10.43 -8.05 18.45
CA PRO A 347 11.58 -7.13 18.31
C PRO A 347 11.42 -6.20 17.10
N ILE A 348 11.85 -4.94 17.25
CA ILE A 348 11.76 -3.94 16.18
C ILE A 348 12.57 -4.40 14.96
N PHE A 349 11.95 -4.37 13.79
CA PHE A 349 12.62 -4.62 12.52
C PHE A 349 13.27 -3.32 12.04
N ALA A 350 14.60 -3.24 12.19
CA ALA A 350 15.37 -2.06 11.81
C ALA A 350 15.49 -1.93 10.29
N SER A 351 15.48 -0.70 9.79
CA SER A 351 15.89 -0.40 8.42
C SER A 351 17.41 -0.42 8.32
N VAL A 352 17.97 -0.88 7.20
CA VAL A 352 19.42 -0.79 6.90
C VAL A 352 19.94 0.65 6.90
N ARG A 353 19.05 1.64 6.82
CA ARG A 353 19.39 3.07 6.84
C ARG A 353 19.56 3.63 8.26
N GLU A 354 19.03 2.95 9.27
CA GLU A 354 19.10 3.41 10.66
C GLU A 354 20.38 2.95 11.32
N LYS A 355 21.18 3.91 11.80
CA LYS A 355 22.48 3.67 12.43
C LYS A 355 22.41 3.52 13.95
N GLU A 356 21.35 4.02 14.59
CA GLU A 356 21.20 4.09 16.03
C GLU A 356 19.89 3.47 16.51
N LYS A 357 19.99 2.66 17.56
CA LYS A 357 18.84 2.11 18.28
C LYS A 357 18.40 3.12 19.33
N ILE A 358 17.47 4.01 18.98
CA ILE A 358 16.97 5.07 19.87
C ILE A 358 15.81 4.64 20.78
N VAL A 359 15.22 3.47 20.54
CA VAL A 359 14.10 2.90 21.30
C VAL A 359 14.19 1.38 21.26
N GLY A 360 13.73 0.70 22.32
CA GLY A 360 13.61 -0.75 22.38
C GLY A 360 12.15 -1.22 22.35
N ILE A 361 11.94 -2.50 22.12
CA ILE A 361 10.59 -3.09 22.20
C ILE A 361 10.04 -3.02 23.63
N GLU A 362 10.93 -3.02 24.62
CA GLU A 362 10.62 -2.88 26.04
C GLU A 362 10.00 -1.50 26.35
N ASP A 363 10.32 -0.48 25.58
CA ASP A 363 9.72 0.85 25.76
C ASP A 363 8.27 0.86 25.27
N LEU A 364 7.97 0.18 24.14
CA LEU A 364 6.61 -0.01 23.69
C LEU A 364 5.82 -0.89 24.67
N GLN A 365 6.44 -1.94 25.22
CA GLN A 365 5.83 -2.80 26.23
C GLN A 365 5.41 -2.01 27.49
N LYS A 366 6.25 -1.09 27.98
CA LYS A 366 5.93 -0.25 29.15
C LYS A 366 4.66 0.56 28.99
N VAL A 367 4.38 1.04 27.76
CA VAL A 367 3.19 1.85 27.46
C VAL A 367 2.00 1.02 26.95
N THR A 368 2.20 -0.30 26.76
CA THR A 368 1.16 -1.25 26.33
C THR A 368 0.89 -2.25 27.46
N PRO A 369 0.11 -1.87 28.49
CA PRO A 369 -0.10 -2.71 29.66
C PRO A 369 -0.72 -4.06 29.31
N GLY A 370 -0.22 -5.15 29.90
CA GLY A 370 -0.68 -6.53 29.66
C GLY A 370 -0.11 -7.16 28.40
N SER A 371 0.76 -6.47 27.65
CA SER A 371 1.47 -7.07 26.52
C SER A 371 2.63 -7.95 26.96
N GLU A 372 2.97 -8.92 26.12
CA GLU A 372 4.12 -9.82 26.29
C GLU A 372 5.02 -9.76 25.07
N ILE A 373 6.32 -10.04 25.24
CA ILE A 373 7.27 -10.08 24.12
C ILE A 373 7.37 -11.51 23.59
N ILE A 374 7.37 -11.63 22.26
CA ILE A 374 7.66 -12.84 21.50
C ILE A 374 8.94 -12.63 20.68
N HIS A 375 9.95 -13.46 20.90
CA HIS A 375 11.23 -13.39 20.18
C HIS A 375 11.25 -14.27 18.91
N GLY A 376 10.50 -15.38 18.92
CA GLY A 376 10.48 -16.32 17.80
C GLY A 376 9.55 -17.50 18.04
N GLU A 377 9.84 -18.60 17.33
CA GLU A 377 9.06 -19.84 17.40
C GLU A 377 9.06 -20.51 18.78
N GLU A 378 10.11 -20.27 19.56
CA GLU A 378 10.26 -20.74 20.94
C GLU A 378 9.18 -20.21 21.89
N ASP A 379 8.57 -19.09 21.53
CA ASP A 379 7.51 -18.46 22.31
C ASP A 379 6.08 -18.81 21.86
N PHE A 380 5.90 -19.68 20.86
CA PHE A 380 4.58 -20.01 20.32
C PHE A 380 3.63 -20.65 21.35
N ASP A 381 4.15 -21.26 22.40
CA ASP A 381 3.34 -21.80 23.48
C ASP A 381 2.56 -20.71 24.25
N LYS A 382 2.99 -19.44 24.18
CA LYS A 382 2.27 -18.27 24.68
C LYS A 382 1.01 -17.95 23.85
N LEU A 383 0.94 -18.44 22.60
CA LEU A 383 -0.17 -18.24 21.65
C LEU A 383 -1.18 -19.40 21.66
N ASN A 384 -1.28 -20.13 22.75
CA ASN A 384 -2.22 -21.25 22.86
C ASN A 384 -3.62 -20.76 23.25
N PHE A 385 -4.39 -20.29 22.25
CA PHE A 385 -5.75 -19.81 22.41
C PHE A 385 -6.69 -20.57 21.45
N GLU A 386 -7.95 -20.73 21.86
CA GLU A 386 -9.01 -21.29 21.04
C GLU A 386 -10.01 -20.21 20.61
N ASN A 387 -10.74 -20.45 19.52
CA ASN A 387 -11.73 -19.53 18.97
C ASN A 387 -11.19 -18.10 18.77
N THR A 388 -9.98 -17.99 18.23
CA THR A 388 -9.16 -16.77 18.20
C THR A 388 -8.80 -16.38 16.78
N VAL A 389 -8.69 -15.07 16.53
CA VAL A 389 -8.05 -14.49 15.36
C VAL A 389 -6.68 -13.95 15.78
N PHE A 390 -5.62 -14.52 15.25
CA PHE A 390 -4.23 -14.06 15.44
C PHE A 390 -3.86 -13.12 14.32
N LEU A 391 -3.61 -11.84 14.64
CA LEU A 391 -3.23 -10.80 13.68
C LEU A 391 -1.72 -10.59 13.74
N PHE A 392 -0.98 -11.12 12.78
CA PHE A 392 0.44 -10.84 12.60
C PHE A 392 0.60 -9.59 11.75
N MET A 393 1.03 -8.48 12.37
CA MET A 393 1.05 -7.15 11.76
C MET A 393 2.46 -6.57 11.72
N GLY A 394 2.87 -6.01 10.56
CA GLY A 394 4.14 -5.31 10.42
C GLY A 394 4.72 -5.35 9.01
N ALA A 395 5.52 -4.34 8.66
CA ALA A 395 6.17 -4.22 7.35
C ALA A 395 7.46 -5.04 7.23
N GLY A 396 7.98 -5.56 8.36
CA GLY A 396 9.20 -6.38 8.39
C GLY A 396 8.96 -7.83 7.99
N ASN A 397 9.68 -8.72 8.65
CA ASN A 397 9.66 -10.16 8.36
C ASN A 397 8.69 -10.98 9.21
N ILE A 398 7.72 -10.34 9.85
CA ILE A 398 6.73 -11.00 10.72
C ILE A 398 5.88 -12.05 9.96
N ASN A 399 5.71 -11.89 8.65
CA ASN A 399 5.06 -12.87 7.80
C ASN A 399 5.73 -14.26 7.89
N LYS A 400 7.06 -14.32 8.03
CA LYS A 400 7.76 -15.60 8.22
C LYS A 400 7.35 -16.26 9.54
N LEU A 401 7.20 -15.47 10.61
CA LEU A 401 6.72 -15.98 11.91
C LEU A 401 5.26 -16.43 11.82
N CYS A 402 4.41 -15.69 11.11
CA CYS A 402 3.02 -16.03 10.81
C CYS A 402 2.91 -17.39 10.12
N HIS A 403 3.66 -17.61 9.03
CA HIS A 403 3.65 -18.89 8.30
C HIS A 403 4.12 -20.05 9.15
N LYS A 404 5.20 -19.89 9.91
CA LYS A 404 5.71 -20.93 10.83
C LYS A 404 4.71 -21.26 11.94
N PHE A 405 4.02 -20.26 12.49
CA PHE A 405 2.96 -20.48 13.46
C PHE A 405 1.81 -21.29 12.88
N PHE A 406 1.39 -20.96 11.65
CA PHE A 406 0.36 -21.71 10.95
C PHE A 406 0.78 -23.15 10.66
N GLU A 407 1.97 -23.38 10.13
CA GLU A 407 2.54 -24.70 9.82
C GLU A 407 2.62 -25.58 11.08
N LYS A 408 3.14 -25.05 12.21
CA LYS A 408 3.21 -25.79 13.50
C LYS A 408 1.84 -26.29 13.94
N ASN A 409 0.77 -25.52 13.71
CA ASN A 409 -0.58 -25.85 14.17
C ASN A 409 -1.40 -26.66 13.15
N THR A 410 -0.90 -26.87 11.93
CA THR A 410 -1.56 -27.67 10.89
C THR A 410 -0.85 -28.99 10.59
N SER A 411 0.40 -29.16 11.07
CA SER A 411 1.21 -30.38 10.85
C SER A 411 1.00 -31.47 11.89
N ASN A 412 0.00 -31.33 12.78
CA ASN A 412 -0.33 -32.30 13.82
C ASN A 412 -1.70 -32.97 13.50
#